data_6b6bc9a7ad9dffcac278106cb470a7a1
#
_entry.id   6b6bc9a7ad9dffcac278106cb470a7a1
#
_cell.length_a   1.000
_cell.length_b   1.000
_cell.length_c   1.000
_cell.angle_alpha   90.00
_cell.angle_beta   90.00
_cell.angle_gamma   90.00
#
_symmetry.space_group_name_H-M   'P 1'
#
loop_
_entity.id
_entity.type
_entity.pdbx_description
1 polymer ?
#
loop_
_entity_poly.entity_id
_entity_poly.type
_entity_poly.pdbx_seq_one_letter_code
_entity_poly.pdbx_strand_id
1 'polypeptide(L)'
;IMPSLVGSEMCIRDRLSDAQRRAAVGQSGRLVAELPRLWMGPPVPVQWQGREHVEAALQAGRGVLFLTPHLGCFEVTAQAYAQAFGQQGRPITVLFRPPRQAWLAPLVIGSRARPGMATAPTSLAGVKQMLKALKTGQCVGLLPDQVPPQSQGVWAPFFGRDAYTMTLSARLAAQSGATVLLAWGERLPWGRGYVVHVSPMAVPLADGLAEAAAQINAAMEDLVRQCPSQYLWGYARYKTPRDTL
;
A
#
# COMPACT_ATOMS: atom_id res chain seq x y z
N ILE A 1 -11.91 -22.81 -5.68
CA ILE A 1 -10.85 -23.70 -5.18
C ILE A 1 -9.82 -22.85 -4.49
N MET A 2 -9.73 -22.95 -3.20
CA MET A 2 -8.70 -22.32 -2.36
C MET A 2 -7.57 -23.32 -2.12
N PRO A 3 -6.40 -23.18 -2.74
CA PRO A 3 -5.24 -23.95 -2.32
C PRO A 3 -4.44 -23.15 -1.29
N SER A 4 -4.16 -23.80 -0.17
CA SER A 4 -3.19 -23.49 0.87
C SER A 4 -3.41 -22.26 1.76
N LEU A 5 -4.43 -22.32 2.56
CA LEU A 5 -4.53 -21.57 3.82
C LEU A 5 -3.63 -22.17 4.95
N VAL A 6 -2.78 -23.14 4.67
CA VAL A 6 -2.19 -24.02 5.71
C VAL A 6 -0.80 -23.58 6.19
N GLY A 7 -0.09 -22.70 5.52
CA GLY A 7 1.32 -22.43 5.85
C GLY A 7 1.64 -21.09 6.52
N SER A 8 0.92 -20.03 6.18
CA SER A 8 1.19 -18.67 6.68
C SER A 8 0.31 -18.24 7.84
N GLU A 9 -0.75 -18.99 8.13
CA GLU A 9 -1.79 -18.62 9.09
C GLU A 9 -1.46 -18.93 10.53
N MET A 10 -0.58 -19.90 10.80
CA MET A 10 -0.40 -20.41 12.18
C MET A 10 0.12 -19.37 13.16
N CYS A 11 1.00 -18.44 12.75
CA CYS A 11 1.57 -17.46 13.70
C CYS A 11 0.72 -16.20 13.92
N ILE A 12 -0.21 -15.89 13.01
CA ILE A 12 -1.09 -14.73 13.13
C ILE A 12 -2.49 -15.17 13.56
N ARG A 13 -2.90 -16.37 13.15
CA ARG A 13 -4.17 -17.01 13.52
C ARG A 13 -4.33 -17.12 15.04
N ASP A 14 -3.24 -17.39 15.76
CA ASP A 14 -3.25 -17.51 17.22
C ASP A 14 -3.37 -16.17 17.96
N ARG A 15 -3.19 -15.04 17.23
CA ARG A 15 -3.30 -13.69 17.78
C ARG A 15 -4.63 -12.99 17.46
N LEU A 16 -5.40 -13.52 16.50
CA LEU A 16 -6.73 -13.02 16.17
C LEU A 16 -7.81 -13.86 16.86
N SER A 17 -8.77 -13.20 17.48
CA SER A 17 -9.97 -13.88 17.96
C SER A 17 -10.78 -14.48 16.81
N ASP A 18 -11.62 -15.47 17.10
CA ASP A 18 -12.52 -16.05 16.08
C ASP A 18 -13.44 -15.02 15.44
N ALA A 19 -13.87 -14.02 16.21
CA ALA A 19 -14.67 -12.91 15.70
C ALA A 19 -13.89 -12.08 14.68
N GLN A 20 -12.62 -11.75 14.98
CA GLN A 20 -11.77 -11.00 14.07
C GLN A 20 -11.46 -11.79 12.79
N ARG A 21 -11.25 -13.11 12.90
CA ARG A 21 -11.05 -13.98 11.72
C ARG A 21 -12.27 -13.99 10.80
N ARG A 22 -13.47 -14.19 11.36
CA ARG A 22 -14.73 -14.13 10.58
C ARG A 22 -14.93 -12.76 9.94
N ALA A 23 -14.67 -11.69 10.68
CA ALA A 23 -14.76 -10.34 10.16
C ALA A 23 -13.77 -10.11 9.00
N ALA A 24 -12.52 -10.59 9.09
CA ALA A 24 -11.51 -10.47 8.04
C ALA A 24 -11.92 -11.18 6.73
N VAL A 25 -12.56 -12.33 6.81
CA VAL A 25 -13.13 -12.99 5.62
C VAL A 25 -14.20 -12.11 4.96
N GLY A 26 -15.12 -11.56 5.74
CA GLY A 26 -16.14 -10.64 5.24
C GLY A 26 -15.55 -9.37 4.63
N GLN A 27 -14.50 -8.80 5.25
CA GLN A 27 -13.80 -7.62 4.73
C GLN A 27 -13.04 -7.91 3.43
N SER A 28 -12.46 -9.11 3.28
CA SER A 28 -11.85 -9.53 2.01
C SER A 28 -12.87 -9.62 0.86
N GLY A 29 -14.08 -10.08 1.15
CA GLY A 29 -15.18 -10.06 0.19
C GLY A 29 -15.61 -8.63 -0.17
N ARG A 30 -15.71 -7.74 0.81
CA ARG A 30 -16.02 -6.32 0.58
C ARG A 30 -14.97 -5.62 -0.29
N LEU A 31 -13.68 -5.92 -0.11
CA LEU A 31 -12.61 -5.38 -0.94
C LEU A 31 -12.87 -5.64 -2.43
N VAL A 32 -13.35 -6.83 -2.79
CA VAL A 32 -13.69 -7.15 -4.19
C VAL A 32 -14.99 -6.48 -4.62
N ALA A 33 -16.01 -6.51 -3.77
CA ALA A 33 -17.33 -5.98 -4.09
C ALA A 33 -17.36 -4.45 -4.28
N GLU A 34 -16.47 -3.71 -3.63
CA GLU A 34 -16.40 -2.24 -3.76
C GLU A 34 -15.63 -1.77 -5.02
N LEU A 35 -14.78 -2.62 -5.64
CA LEU A 35 -13.98 -2.24 -6.80
C LEU A 35 -14.79 -1.65 -7.96
N PRO A 36 -15.92 -2.22 -8.40
CA PRO A 36 -16.72 -1.62 -9.47
C PRO A 36 -17.16 -0.19 -9.15
N ARG A 37 -17.57 0.04 -7.90
CA ARG A 37 -17.99 1.38 -7.45
C ARG A 37 -16.82 2.36 -7.43
N LEU A 38 -15.65 1.93 -6.95
CA LEU A 38 -14.45 2.76 -6.86
C LEU A 38 -13.85 3.04 -8.24
N TRP A 39 -13.89 2.06 -9.14
CA TRP A 39 -13.25 2.18 -10.45
C TRP A 39 -14.11 2.92 -11.47
N MET A 40 -15.42 2.68 -11.49
CA MET A 40 -16.33 3.18 -12.52
C MET A 40 -17.28 4.27 -12.01
N GLY A 41 -17.42 4.41 -10.70
CA GLY A 41 -18.32 5.38 -10.09
C GLY A 41 -17.66 6.75 -9.86
N PRO A 42 -18.49 7.75 -9.49
CA PRO A 42 -17.98 9.03 -9.03
C PRO A 42 -17.19 8.88 -7.73
N PRO A 43 -16.40 9.91 -7.34
CA PRO A 43 -15.65 9.90 -6.09
C PRO A 43 -16.52 9.52 -4.90
N VAL A 44 -15.96 8.74 -3.98
CA VAL A 44 -16.66 8.33 -2.76
C VAL A 44 -16.39 9.31 -1.62
N PRO A 45 -17.33 9.46 -0.65
CA PRO A 45 -17.07 10.28 0.54
C PRO A 45 -15.89 9.75 1.33
N VAL A 46 -14.93 10.63 1.62
CA VAL A 46 -13.74 10.31 2.39
C VAL A 46 -13.54 11.36 3.46
N GLN A 47 -13.34 10.89 4.70
CA GLN A 47 -12.84 11.70 5.80
C GLN A 47 -11.33 11.54 5.90
N TRP A 48 -10.64 12.53 6.44
CA TRP A 48 -9.20 12.49 6.65
C TRP A 48 -8.87 12.58 8.12
N GLN A 49 -7.92 11.76 8.54
CA GLN A 49 -7.27 11.85 9.84
C GLN A 49 -5.76 11.93 9.60
N GLY A 50 -5.14 13.03 10.05
CA GLY A 50 -3.72 13.33 9.79
C GLY A 50 -3.48 13.98 8.42
N ARG A 51 -4.47 14.67 7.85
CA ARG A 51 -4.33 15.45 6.60
C ARG A 51 -3.22 16.48 6.68
N GLU A 52 -3.01 17.07 7.83
CA GLU A 52 -1.96 18.04 8.14
C GLU A 52 -0.55 17.50 7.87
N HIS A 53 -0.33 16.20 8.04
CA HIS A 53 0.97 15.58 7.73
C HIS A 53 1.25 15.58 6.22
N VAL A 54 0.20 15.39 5.40
CA VAL A 54 0.33 15.50 3.93
C VAL A 54 0.67 16.93 3.55
N GLU A 55 -0.06 17.89 4.09
CA GLU A 55 0.11 19.31 3.79
C GLU A 55 1.52 19.79 4.16
N ALA A 56 2.00 19.44 5.35
CA ALA A 56 3.35 19.76 5.81
C ALA A 56 4.43 19.11 4.92
N ALA A 57 4.25 17.84 4.53
CA ALA A 57 5.20 17.15 3.65
C ALA A 57 5.23 17.76 2.24
N LEU A 58 4.07 18.17 1.71
CA LEU A 58 3.99 18.86 0.42
C LEU A 58 4.63 20.26 0.46
N GLN A 59 4.47 20.99 1.56
CA GLN A 59 5.13 22.29 1.77
C GLN A 59 6.64 22.16 1.84
N ALA A 60 7.16 21.06 2.42
CA ALA A 60 8.60 20.80 2.47
C ALA A 60 9.23 20.58 1.07
N GLY A 61 8.44 20.25 0.05
CA GLY A 61 8.85 20.21 -1.36
C GLY A 61 9.80 19.05 -1.76
N ARG A 62 10.13 18.14 -0.84
CA ARG A 62 11.11 17.05 -1.05
C ARG A 62 10.50 15.80 -1.71
N GLY A 63 9.25 15.85 -2.14
CA GLY A 63 8.48 14.68 -2.56
C GLY A 63 7.94 13.87 -1.38
N VAL A 64 6.91 13.06 -1.63
CA VAL A 64 6.28 12.26 -0.58
C VAL A 64 6.15 10.81 -1.02
N LEU A 65 6.68 9.89 -0.21
CA LEU A 65 6.52 8.46 -0.40
C LEU A 65 5.48 7.93 0.60
N PHE A 66 4.31 7.56 0.10
CA PHE A 66 3.27 6.91 0.89
C PHE A 66 3.50 5.40 0.93
N LEU A 67 3.54 4.83 2.13
CA LEU A 67 3.58 3.39 2.38
C LEU A 67 2.24 2.96 2.96
N THR A 68 1.58 2.02 2.30
CA THR A 68 0.23 1.56 2.62
C THR A 68 0.23 0.05 2.67
N PRO A 69 -0.17 -0.62 3.78
CA PRO A 69 -0.41 -2.06 3.75
C PRO A 69 -1.69 -2.38 2.95
N HIS A 70 -1.88 -3.66 2.58
CA HIS A 70 -3.16 -4.12 2.06
C HIS A 70 -4.21 -4.18 3.18
N LEU A 71 -4.46 -3.03 3.79
CA LEU A 71 -5.36 -2.79 4.92
C LEU A 71 -6.53 -1.93 4.49
N GLY A 72 -7.73 -2.32 4.89
CA GLY A 72 -8.92 -1.59 4.55
C GLY A 72 -9.13 -1.49 3.03
N CYS A 73 -9.56 -0.34 2.57
CA CYS A 73 -9.68 -0.04 1.15
C CYS A 73 -8.43 0.73 0.67
N PHE A 74 -7.35 0.04 0.36
CA PHE A 74 -6.13 0.67 -0.12
C PHE A 74 -6.31 1.39 -1.47
N GLU A 75 -7.27 0.99 -2.30
CA GLU A 75 -7.59 1.68 -3.56
C GLU A 75 -8.12 3.11 -3.31
N VAL A 76 -8.83 3.35 -2.20
CA VAL A 76 -9.37 4.67 -1.90
C VAL A 76 -8.30 5.67 -1.49
N THR A 77 -7.18 5.23 -0.93
CA THR A 77 -6.12 6.13 -0.44
C THR A 77 -5.52 6.99 -1.56
N ALA A 78 -5.13 6.34 -2.67
CA ALA A 78 -4.57 7.05 -3.83
C ALA A 78 -5.62 7.92 -4.53
N GLN A 79 -6.88 7.47 -4.60
CA GLN A 79 -7.98 8.25 -5.20
C GLN A 79 -8.30 9.50 -4.36
N ALA A 80 -8.37 9.35 -3.04
CA ALA A 80 -8.60 10.47 -2.13
C ALA A 80 -7.48 11.50 -2.19
N TYR A 81 -6.21 11.02 -2.25
CA TYR A 81 -5.07 11.90 -2.45
C TYR A 81 -5.17 12.66 -3.79
N ALA A 82 -5.42 11.96 -4.90
CA ALA A 82 -5.53 12.57 -6.21
C ALA A 82 -6.63 13.64 -6.27
N GLN A 83 -7.76 13.39 -5.61
CA GLN A 83 -8.87 14.33 -5.51
C GLN A 83 -8.52 15.57 -4.68
N ALA A 84 -7.85 15.39 -3.53
CA ALA A 84 -7.57 16.46 -2.59
C ALA A 84 -6.36 17.33 -2.99
N PHE A 85 -5.33 16.74 -3.59
CA PHE A 85 -4.03 17.37 -3.83
C PHE A 85 -3.53 17.20 -5.27
N GLY A 86 -3.86 16.07 -5.92
CA GLY A 86 -3.27 15.69 -7.20
C GLY A 86 -3.61 16.66 -8.33
N GLN A 87 -4.81 17.23 -8.32
CA GLN A 87 -5.27 18.18 -9.33
C GLN A 87 -4.66 19.59 -9.15
N GLN A 88 -3.99 19.84 -8.03
CA GLN A 88 -3.31 21.11 -7.73
C GLN A 88 -1.83 21.07 -8.14
N GLY A 89 -1.46 20.27 -9.14
CA GLY A 89 -0.09 20.15 -9.62
C GLY A 89 0.78 19.20 -8.78
N ARG A 90 0.21 18.43 -7.88
CA ARG A 90 0.89 17.46 -7.00
C ARG A 90 0.41 16.01 -7.26
N PRO A 91 0.59 15.46 -8.47
CA PRO A 91 0.08 14.13 -8.80
C PRO A 91 0.74 13.04 -7.95
N ILE A 92 0.00 11.93 -7.75
CA ILE A 92 0.54 10.72 -7.15
C ILE A 92 0.79 9.65 -8.22
N THR A 93 1.95 9.03 -8.18
CA THR A 93 2.29 7.86 -9.00
C THR A 93 2.18 6.59 -8.15
N VAL A 94 1.34 5.64 -8.56
CA VAL A 94 1.18 4.36 -7.88
C VAL A 94 1.81 3.22 -8.68
N LEU A 95 2.47 2.29 -7.98
CA LEU A 95 3.01 1.10 -8.61
C LEU A 95 1.86 0.21 -9.09
N PHE A 96 1.90 -0.19 -10.36
CA PHE A 96 0.86 -0.97 -10.99
C PHE A 96 1.40 -2.24 -11.64
N ARG A 97 0.78 -3.36 -11.30
CA ARG A 97 0.99 -4.62 -12.01
C ARG A 97 -0.25 -4.93 -12.85
N PRO A 98 -0.11 -5.05 -14.19
CA PRO A 98 -1.23 -5.42 -15.05
C PRO A 98 -1.87 -6.75 -14.61
N PRO A 99 -3.19 -6.90 -14.72
CA PRO A 99 -3.84 -8.17 -14.46
C PRO A 99 -3.36 -9.24 -15.45
N ARG A 100 -3.36 -10.49 -15.01
CA ARG A 100 -2.96 -11.62 -15.85
C ARG A 100 -3.92 -11.84 -17.04
N GLN A 101 -5.19 -11.52 -16.85
CA GLN A 101 -6.23 -11.61 -17.89
C GLN A 101 -6.15 -10.36 -18.78
N ALA A 102 -5.74 -10.54 -20.04
CA ALA A 102 -5.58 -9.44 -20.99
C ALA A 102 -6.87 -8.63 -21.18
N TRP A 103 -8.05 -9.27 -21.17
CA TRP A 103 -9.34 -8.60 -21.32
C TRP A 103 -9.67 -7.67 -20.15
N LEU A 104 -9.12 -7.91 -18.97
CA LEU A 104 -9.33 -7.06 -17.78
C LEU A 104 -8.39 -5.85 -17.75
N ALA A 105 -7.28 -5.89 -18.50
CA ALA A 105 -6.26 -4.85 -18.46
C ALA A 105 -6.81 -3.45 -18.83
N PRO A 106 -7.60 -3.26 -19.90
CA PRO A 106 -8.15 -1.95 -20.25
C PRO A 106 -9.03 -1.36 -19.14
N LEU A 107 -9.87 -2.19 -18.49
CA LEU A 107 -10.72 -1.76 -17.39
C LEU A 107 -9.89 -1.29 -16.18
N VAL A 108 -8.89 -2.07 -15.78
CA VAL A 108 -8.06 -1.76 -14.61
C VAL A 108 -7.13 -0.56 -14.88
N ILE A 109 -6.60 -0.43 -16.10
CA ILE A 109 -5.81 0.74 -16.51
C ILE A 109 -6.71 1.99 -16.52
N GLY A 110 -7.88 1.91 -17.16
CA GLY A 110 -8.84 3.01 -17.23
C GLY A 110 -9.34 3.47 -15.86
N SER A 111 -9.56 2.54 -14.93
CA SER A 111 -9.99 2.85 -13.56
C SER A 111 -8.99 3.69 -12.76
N ARG A 112 -7.72 3.59 -13.10
CA ARG A 112 -6.59 4.31 -12.47
C ARG A 112 -6.14 5.54 -13.24
N ALA A 113 -6.60 5.72 -14.47
CA ALA A 113 -6.36 6.92 -15.28
C ALA A 113 -7.28 8.06 -14.81
N ARG A 114 -7.03 8.59 -13.61
CA ARG A 114 -7.78 9.70 -13.02
C ARG A 114 -6.92 10.97 -13.00
N PRO A 115 -7.54 12.17 -13.11
CA PRO A 115 -6.81 13.42 -12.92
C PRO A 115 -6.04 13.42 -11.60
N GLY A 116 -4.75 13.78 -11.64
CA GLY A 116 -3.90 13.80 -10.46
C GLY A 116 -3.34 12.43 -10.03
N MET A 117 -3.59 11.35 -10.79
CA MET A 117 -3.04 10.01 -10.52
C MET A 117 -2.37 9.43 -11.77
N ALA A 118 -1.16 8.94 -11.62
CA ALA A 118 -0.40 8.23 -12.65
C ALA A 118 -0.07 6.82 -12.17
N THR A 119 0.20 5.90 -13.10
CA THR A 119 0.65 4.55 -12.80
C THR A 119 2.07 4.32 -13.29
N ALA A 120 2.87 3.58 -12.52
CA ALA A 120 4.19 3.11 -12.91
C ALA A 120 4.20 1.58 -13.01
N PRO A 121 4.73 0.99 -14.09
CA PRO A 121 4.82 -0.46 -14.23
C PRO A 121 5.83 -1.06 -13.25
N THR A 122 5.66 -2.36 -12.93
CA THR A 122 6.61 -3.13 -12.08
C THR A 122 7.88 -3.50 -12.86
N SER A 123 8.57 -2.52 -13.42
CA SER A 123 9.77 -2.66 -14.23
C SER A 123 10.80 -1.57 -13.87
N LEU A 124 12.02 -1.69 -14.36
CA LEU A 124 13.05 -0.66 -14.18
C LEU A 124 12.60 0.73 -14.66
N ALA A 125 11.83 0.79 -15.75
CA ALA A 125 11.25 2.04 -16.25
C ALA A 125 10.29 2.67 -15.23
N GLY A 126 9.44 1.85 -14.58
CA GLY A 126 8.55 2.34 -13.54
C GLY A 126 9.30 2.80 -12.28
N VAL A 127 10.37 2.11 -11.88
CA VAL A 127 11.23 2.57 -10.77
C VAL A 127 11.85 3.94 -11.09
N LYS A 128 12.38 4.12 -12.32
CA LYS A 128 12.92 5.41 -12.77
C LYS A 128 11.84 6.51 -12.78
N GLN A 129 10.61 6.18 -13.22
CA GLN A 129 9.47 7.09 -13.22
C GLN A 129 9.12 7.54 -11.79
N MET A 130 9.02 6.62 -10.84
CA MET A 130 8.75 6.92 -9.42
C MET A 130 9.84 7.77 -8.79
N LEU A 131 11.12 7.42 -9.03
CA LEU A 131 12.25 8.20 -8.53
C LEU A 131 12.25 9.63 -9.09
N LYS A 132 11.96 9.79 -10.37
CA LYS A 132 11.82 11.11 -11.00
C LYS A 132 10.68 11.89 -10.36
N ALA A 133 9.51 11.28 -10.16
CA ALA A 133 8.37 11.93 -9.52
C ALA A 133 8.74 12.45 -8.11
N LEU A 134 9.37 11.61 -7.27
CA LEU A 134 9.82 12.02 -5.95
C LEU A 134 10.83 13.17 -5.99
N LYS A 135 11.84 13.09 -6.86
CA LYS A 135 12.86 14.15 -7.01
C LYS A 135 12.31 15.47 -7.53
N THR A 136 11.15 15.46 -8.19
CA THR A 136 10.45 16.67 -8.65
C THR A 136 9.38 17.16 -7.67
N GLY A 137 9.39 16.67 -6.42
CA GLY A 137 8.46 17.10 -5.38
C GLY A 137 7.06 16.50 -5.49
N GLN A 138 6.86 15.49 -6.36
CA GLN A 138 5.61 14.78 -6.52
C GLN A 138 5.49 13.60 -5.54
N CYS A 139 4.37 12.89 -5.58
CA CYS A 139 4.08 11.81 -4.66
C CYS A 139 4.13 10.44 -5.31
N VAL A 140 4.52 9.45 -4.52
CA VAL A 140 4.51 8.02 -4.90
C VAL A 140 3.81 7.22 -3.84
N GLY A 141 2.97 6.26 -4.25
CA GLY A 141 2.30 5.30 -3.37
C GLY A 141 2.79 3.89 -3.63
N LEU A 142 3.17 3.18 -2.57
CA LEU A 142 3.61 1.79 -2.59
C LEU A 142 2.92 0.96 -1.51
N LEU A 143 2.74 -0.34 -1.81
CA LEU A 143 2.28 -1.34 -0.86
C LEU A 143 3.43 -2.32 -0.59
N PRO A 144 4.19 -2.15 0.52
CA PRO A 144 5.43 -2.88 0.76
C PRO A 144 5.24 -4.27 1.37
N ASP A 145 4.02 -4.66 1.73
CA ASP A 145 3.69 -5.85 2.50
C ASP A 145 3.47 -7.12 1.67
N GLN A 146 3.82 -7.12 0.38
CA GLN A 146 3.82 -8.33 -0.44
C GLN A 146 5.24 -8.80 -0.77
N VAL A 147 5.37 -10.11 -1.02
CA VAL A 147 6.65 -10.75 -1.34
C VAL A 147 7.10 -10.34 -2.75
N PRO A 148 8.24 -9.67 -2.89
CA PRO A 148 8.79 -9.30 -4.18
C PRO A 148 9.40 -10.53 -4.88
N PRO A 149 9.75 -10.42 -6.18
CA PRO A 149 10.58 -11.41 -6.86
C PRO A 149 11.91 -11.64 -6.13
N GLN A 150 12.52 -12.80 -6.34
CA GLN A 150 13.87 -13.09 -5.85
C GLN A 150 14.84 -12.00 -6.31
N SER A 151 15.85 -11.69 -5.53
CA SER A 151 16.79 -10.57 -5.72
C SER A 151 16.25 -9.14 -5.50
N GLN A 152 14.95 -8.94 -5.29
CA GLN A 152 14.36 -7.61 -5.07
C GLN A 152 13.96 -7.34 -3.60
N GLY A 153 14.36 -8.21 -2.70
CA GLY A 153 14.02 -8.12 -1.28
C GLY A 153 15.13 -8.61 -0.36
N VAL A 154 14.86 -8.53 0.91
CA VAL A 154 15.66 -9.06 2.01
C VAL A 154 14.75 -9.76 3.01
N TRP A 155 15.29 -10.69 3.77
CA TRP A 155 14.57 -11.27 4.89
C TRP A 155 14.55 -10.29 6.05
N ALA A 156 13.35 -9.99 6.56
CA ALA A 156 13.14 -9.08 7.68
C ALA A 156 11.94 -9.55 8.52
N PRO A 157 11.92 -9.29 9.83
CA PRO A 157 10.83 -9.70 10.72
C PRO A 157 9.49 -9.06 10.26
N PHE A 158 8.41 -9.85 10.32
CA PHE A 158 7.04 -9.41 10.18
C PHE A 158 6.15 -10.26 11.08
N PHE A 159 5.50 -9.66 12.08
CA PHE A 159 4.76 -10.36 13.14
C PHE A 159 5.56 -11.48 13.80
N GLY A 160 6.86 -11.25 14.05
CA GLY A 160 7.74 -12.19 14.75
C GLY A 160 8.24 -13.38 13.94
N ARG A 161 8.08 -13.34 12.60
CA ARG A 161 8.66 -14.31 11.66
C ARG A 161 9.37 -13.60 10.54
N ASP A 162 10.43 -14.19 10.00
CA ASP A 162 11.10 -13.68 8.84
C ASP A 162 10.21 -13.78 7.60
N ALA A 163 10.06 -12.65 6.91
CA ALA A 163 9.32 -12.53 5.68
C ALA A 163 10.19 -11.85 4.63
N TYR A 164 10.19 -12.37 3.41
CA TYR A 164 10.93 -11.74 2.32
C TYR A 164 10.26 -10.42 1.94
N THR A 165 10.96 -9.32 2.18
CA THR A 165 10.43 -7.95 2.17
C THR A 165 11.09 -7.13 1.06
N MET A 166 10.28 -6.39 0.28
CA MET A 166 10.80 -5.58 -0.81
C MET A 166 11.69 -4.43 -0.29
N THR A 167 12.79 -4.20 -1.00
CA THR A 167 13.71 -3.09 -0.69
C THR A 167 13.40 -1.81 -1.48
N LEU A 168 12.45 -1.85 -2.40
CA LEU A 168 12.14 -0.72 -3.28
C LEU A 168 11.76 0.53 -2.50
N SER A 169 10.94 0.41 -1.46
CA SER A 169 10.51 1.53 -0.62
C SER A 169 11.70 2.24 0.04
N ALA A 170 12.60 1.47 0.65
CA ALA A 170 13.81 1.99 1.29
C ALA A 170 14.75 2.66 0.27
N ARG A 171 14.95 2.02 -0.89
CA ARG A 171 15.78 2.58 -1.98
C ARG A 171 15.22 3.88 -2.53
N LEU A 172 13.91 3.98 -2.75
CA LEU A 172 13.29 5.21 -3.22
C LEU A 172 13.40 6.32 -2.19
N ALA A 173 13.15 6.06 -0.91
CA ALA A 173 13.32 7.02 0.16
C ALA A 173 14.76 7.55 0.23
N ALA A 174 15.75 6.66 0.29
CA ALA A 174 17.16 7.02 0.37
C ALA A 174 17.65 7.82 -0.85
N GLN A 175 17.27 7.43 -2.07
CA GLN A 175 17.74 8.07 -3.30
C GLN A 175 17.05 9.39 -3.62
N SER A 176 15.85 9.62 -3.09
CA SER A 176 15.08 10.85 -3.35
C SER A 176 15.13 11.86 -2.21
N GLY A 177 15.39 11.44 -0.98
CA GLY A 177 15.24 12.25 0.23
C GLY A 177 13.76 12.60 0.52
N ALA A 178 12.81 11.88 -0.08
CA ALA A 178 11.40 12.14 0.09
C ALA A 178 10.93 11.92 1.53
N THR A 179 9.93 12.68 1.95
CA THR A 179 9.24 12.47 3.22
C THR A 179 8.44 11.17 3.15
N VAL A 180 8.65 10.25 4.09
CA VAL A 180 7.91 8.99 4.17
C VAL A 180 6.70 9.18 5.07
N LEU A 181 5.50 8.91 4.53
CA LEU A 181 4.24 8.90 5.26
C LEU A 181 3.61 7.51 5.18
N LEU A 182 2.99 7.10 6.28
CA LEU A 182 2.17 5.90 6.37
C LEU A 182 0.74 6.27 6.07
N ALA A 183 0.01 5.46 5.29
CA ALA A 183 -1.39 5.73 4.99
C ALA A 183 -2.20 4.45 4.91
N TRP A 184 -3.49 4.51 5.25
CA TRP A 184 -4.43 3.42 5.00
C TRP A 184 -5.87 3.93 4.96
N GLY A 185 -6.75 3.20 4.28
CA GLY A 185 -8.15 3.58 4.09
C GLY A 185 -9.07 2.70 4.92
N GLU A 186 -9.57 3.19 6.05
CA GLU A 186 -10.55 2.50 6.87
C GLU A 186 -11.91 2.45 6.17
N ARG A 187 -12.49 1.27 6.10
CA ARG A 187 -13.86 1.05 5.65
C ARG A 187 -14.82 1.29 6.80
N LEU A 188 -15.65 2.31 6.72
CA LEU A 188 -16.68 2.55 7.72
C LEU A 188 -17.82 1.52 7.61
N PRO A 189 -18.44 1.12 8.73
CA PRO A 189 -19.57 0.20 8.70
C PRO A 189 -20.78 0.84 7.99
N TRP A 190 -21.67 -0.01 7.49
CA TRP A 190 -22.96 0.40 6.90
C TRP A 190 -22.84 1.31 5.68
N GLY A 191 -21.77 1.21 4.91
CA GLY A 191 -21.59 2.00 3.70
C GLY A 191 -21.40 3.50 3.91
N ARG A 192 -21.02 3.94 5.13
CA ARG A 192 -20.82 5.36 5.47
C ARG A 192 -19.58 5.98 4.83
N GLY A 193 -18.90 5.29 3.93
CA GLY A 193 -17.70 5.75 3.26
C GLY A 193 -16.41 5.29 3.94
N TYR A 194 -15.39 6.12 3.87
CA TYR A 194 -14.04 5.76 4.27
C TYR A 194 -13.39 6.87 5.11
N VAL A 195 -12.44 6.47 5.96
CA VAL A 195 -11.49 7.39 6.60
C VAL A 195 -10.09 7.08 6.05
N VAL A 196 -9.41 8.07 5.50
CA VAL A 196 -7.99 7.96 5.16
C VAL A 196 -7.18 8.46 6.33
N HIS A 197 -6.46 7.53 6.94
CA HIS A 197 -5.52 7.81 8.02
C HIS A 197 -4.14 8.06 7.43
N VAL A 198 -3.46 9.10 7.91
CA VAL A 198 -2.09 9.41 7.53
C VAL A 198 -1.28 9.73 8.78
N SER A 199 -0.09 9.18 8.87
CA SER A 199 0.87 9.47 9.94
C SER A 199 2.31 9.49 9.42
N PRO A 200 3.23 10.21 10.06
CA PRO A 200 4.65 10.11 9.72
C PRO A 200 5.23 8.76 10.17
N MET A 201 6.37 8.38 9.61
CA MET A 201 7.20 7.33 10.21
C MET A 201 7.67 7.78 11.60
N ALA A 202 7.63 6.87 12.58
CA ALA A 202 8.04 7.15 13.96
C ALA A 202 9.52 7.54 14.06
N VAL A 203 10.36 6.95 13.21
CA VAL A 203 11.79 7.23 13.11
C VAL A 203 12.20 7.28 11.63
N PRO A 204 13.26 8.02 11.28
CA PRO A 204 13.84 7.99 9.94
C PRO A 204 14.23 6.56 9.55
N LEU A 205 14.12 6.24 8.26
CA LEU A 205 14.58 4.94 7.75
C LEU A 205 16.10 4.85 7.88
N ALA A 206 16.59 3.69 8.31
CA ALA A 206 18.00 3.37 8.39
C ALA A 206 18.64 3.33 6.98
N ASP A 207 19.95 3.56 6.91
CA ASP A 207 20.70 3.48 5.64
C ASP A 207 20.85 2.04 5.17
N GLY A 208 20.90 1.06 6.08
CA GLY A 208 20.97 -0.37 5.80
C GLY A 208 19.63 -0.91 5.26
N LEU A 209 19.64 -1.60 4.10
CA LEU A 209 18.42 -2.11 3.48
C LEU A 209 17.66 -3.11 4.34
N ALA A 210 18.36 -3.94 5.11
CA ALA A 210 17.73 -4.93 5.98
C ALA A 210 17.04 -4.25 7.18
N GLU A 211 17.71 -3.28 7.79
CA GLU A 211 17.17 -2.49 8.90
C GLU A 211 15.99 -1.63 8.44
N ALA A 212 16.12 -0.94 7.31
CA ALA A 212 15.03 -0.16 6.74
C ALA A 212 13.81 -1.03 6.40
N ALA A 213 14.03 -2.24 5.86
CA ALA A 213 12.94 -3.19 5.60
C ALA A 213 12.27 -3.67 6.91
N ALA A 214 13.04 -3.91 7.96
CA ALA A 214 12.50 -4.25 9.28
C ALA A 214 11.68 -3.09 9.88
N GLN A 215 12.16 -1.85 9.78
CA GLN A 215 11.43 -0.66 10.20
C GLN A 215 10.11 -0.48 9.43
N ILE A 216 10.14 -0.68 8.10
CA ILE A 216 8.93 -0.63 7.27
C ILE A 216 7.95 -1.73 7.68
N ASN A 217 8.42 -2.97 7.88
CA ASN A 217 7.57 -4.05 8.36
C ASN A 217 6.93 -3.72 9.71
N ALA A 218 7.70 -3.22 10.68
CA ALA A 218 7.19 -2.82 11.99
C ALA A 218 6.11 -1.73 11.86
N ALA A 219 6.33 -0.72 11.01
CA ALA A 219 5.34 0.31 10.73
C ALA A 219 4.05 -0.26 10.09
N MET A 220 4.19 -1.22 9.16
CA MET A 220 3.01 -1.91 8.59
C MET A 220 2.26 -2.73 9.65
N GLU A 221 2.99 -3.41 10.56
CA GLU A 221 2.37 -4.12 11.68
C GLU A 221 1.56 -3.19 12.59
N ASP A 222 2.10 -2.01 12.90
CA ASP A 222 1.42 -1.04 13.75
C ASP A 222 0.13 -0.50 13.11
N LEU A 223 0.14 -0.29 11.79
CA LEU A 223 -1.09 0.04 11.06
C LEU A 223 -2.09 -1.12 11.09
N VAL A 224 -1.64 -2.35 10.85
CA VAL A 224 -2.50 -3.54 10.87
C VAL A 224 -3.12 -3.75 12.26
N ARG A 225 -2.38 -3.50 13.36
CA ARG A 225 -2.91 -3.59 14.73
C ARG A 225 -4.05 -2.62 15.02
N GLN A 226 -4.14 -1.48 14.31
CA GLN A 226 -5.24 -0.53 14.47
C GLN A 226 -6.58 -1.09 13.98
N CYS A 227 -6.57 -1.88 12.90
CA CYS A 227 -7.78 -2.48 12.35
C CYS A 227 -7.52 -3.88 11.74
N PRO A 228 -7.17 -4.88 12.58
CA PRO A 228 -6.73 -6.19 12.10
C PRO A 228 -7.80 -6.93 11.30
N SER A 229 -9.07 -6.66 11.55
CA SER A 229 -10.17 -7.26 10.78
C SER A 229 -10.24 -6.83 9.31
N GLN A 230 -9.62 -5.72 8.94
CA GLN A 230 -9.61 -5.22 7.57
C GLN A 230 -8.31 -5.51 6.80
N TYR A 231 -7.33 -6.18 7.40
CA TYR A 231 -6.11 -6.57 6.71
C TYR A 231 -6.32 -7.79 5.80
N LEU A 232 -5.60 -7.84 4.69
CA LEU A 232 -5.70 -8.92 3.69
C LEU A 232 -4.91 -10.17 4.15
N TRP A 233 -5.38 -10.84 5.20
CA TRP A 233 -4.75 -12.04 5.75
C TRP A 233 -4.67 -13.22 4.79
N GLY A 234 -5.50 -13.25 3.75
CA GLY A 234 -5.48 -14.31 2.73
C GLY A 234 -4.27 -14.29 1.82
N TYR A 235 -3.40 -13.28 1.90
CA TYR A 235 -2.15 -13.25 1.15
C TYR A 235 -1.06 -14.05 1.88
N ALA A 236 -0.42 -14.98 1.18
CA ALA A 236 0.67 -15.80 1.73
C ALA A 236 1.96 -14.97 1.91
N ARG A 237 2.04 -14.16 2.98
CA ARG A 237 3.15 -13.22 3.25
C ARG A 237 4.50 -13.92 3.48
N TYR A 238 4.48 -15.16 3.96
CA TYR A 238 5.67 -15.94 4.30
C TYR A 238 6.05 -16.98 3.24
N LYS A 239 5.50 -16.86 2.02
CA LYS A 239 5.88 -17.74 0.91
C LYS A 239 7.31 -17.46 0.47
N THR A 240 7.98 -18.48 -0.06
CA THR A 240 9.28 -18.33 -0.72
C THR A 240 9.15 -17.41 -1.94
N PRO A 241 10.09 -16.46 -2.14
CA PRO A 241 10.11 -15.66 -3.35
C PRO A 241 10.28 -16.55 -4.58
N ARG A 242 9.64 -16.15 -5.68
CA ARG A 242 9.77 -16.86 -6.95
C ARG A 242 10.87 -16.21 -7.78
N ASP A 243 11.60 -17.03 -8.55
CA ASP A 243 12.51 -16.52 -9.56
C ASP A 243 11.74 -15.65 -10.56
N THR A 244 12.38 -14.61 -11.04
CA THR A 244 11.92 -13.87 -12.21
C THR A 244 12.21 -14.73 -13.42
N LEU A 245 11.16 -15.31 -14.03
CA LEU A 245 11.23 -15.88 -15.37
C LEU A 245 11.44 -14.77 -16.39
#